data_66dcf6049df3f85ed328e5641425b0ea
#
_entry.id   66dcf6049df3f85ed328e5641425b0ea
#
_cell.length_a   1.000
_cell.length_b   1.000
_cell.length_c   1.000
_cell.angle_alpha   90.00
_cell.angle_beta   90.00
_cell.angle_gamma   90.00
#
_symmetry.space_group_name_H-M   'P 1'
#
loop_
_entity.id
_entity.type
_entity.pdbx_description
1 polymer ?
#
loop_
_entity_poly.entity_id
_entity_poly.type
_entity_poly.pdbx_seq_one_letter_code
_entity_poly.pdbx_strand_id
1 'polypeptide(L)'
;MVFPMNFGLLFAAAMLISSIGFKNYVWFISLGYGFSIAGEGLLMMLLYGQELTLGTTICCILFIIYGCRLGGYLAYREFTSNSYKKNMTGEIKDGKTVPFGVKIAIWVTCALLYVTQISAVFYRLHNGIGSNTWTYVGAVIMVIGIVLESAADLQKNAAKKVNPRRFVDTGLYRLVRCPNYLGEMIFWTGVLISGIGAISGIGQWAVVLIGYVGIIFVMFSGARRLEIRQNKNYGNDPEYQKYVKTVPILVPFIPLYSVEKYKWLVA
;
A
#
# COMPACT_ATOMS: atom_id res chain seq x y z
N MET A 1 14.12 -9.00 -21.43
CA MET A 1 14.57 -9.79 -20.26
C MET A 1 13.58 -9.58 -19.12
N VAL A 2 13.26 -10.61 -18.32
CA VAL A 2 12.29 -10.49 -17.21
C VAL A 2 12.96 -9.91 -15.95
N PHE A 3 14.14 -10.42 -15.61
CA PHE A 3 14.92 -9.95 -14.45
C PHE A 3 16.27 -9.38 -14.90
N PRO A 4 16.31 -8.13 -15.38
CA PRO A 4 17.57 -7.48 -15.70
C PRO A 4 18.31 -7.05 -14.41
N MET A 5 19.59 -6.71 -14.54
CA MET A 5 20.43 -6.28 -13.41
C MET A 5 19.80 -5.12 -12.62
N ASN A 6 19.21 -4.14 -13.30
CA ASN A 6 18.56 -3.01 -12.65
C ASN A 6 17.35 -3.43 -11.79
N PHE A 7 16.65 -4.51 -12.13
CA PHE A 7 15.58 -5.08 -11.28
C PHE A 7 16.18 -5.64 -9.98
N GLY A 8 17.33 -6.29 -10.06
CA GLY A 8 18.09 -6.75 -8.90
C GLY A 8 18.57 -5.60 -8.00
N LEU A 9 18.99 -4.47 -8.59
CA LEU A 9 19.38 -3.27 -7.83
C LEU A 9 18.20 -2.65 -7.09
N LEU A 10 17.02 -2.58 -7.71
CA LEU A 10 15.78 -2.12 -7.03
C LEU A 10 15.40 -3.06 -5.89
N PHE A 11 15.47 -4.37 -6.10
CA PHE A 11 15.23 -5.34 -5.03
C PHE A 11 16.23 -5.18 -3.86
N ALA A 12 17.52 -5.00 -4.16
CA ALA A 12 18.55 -4.76 -3.14
C ALA A 12 18.29 -3.45 -2.37
N ALA A 13 17.83 -2.39 -3.05
CA ALA A 13 17.45 -1.14 -2.42
C ALA A 13 16.24 -1.33 -1.49
N ALA A 14 15.20 -2.04 -1.94
CA ALA A 14 14.04 -2.38 -1.12
C ALA A 14 14.44 -3.19 0.12
N MET A 15 15.32 -4.19 -0.03
CA MET A 15 15.89 -4.96 1.07
C MET A 15 16.62 -4.06 2.06
N LEU A 16 17.49 -3.17 1.60
CA LEU A 16 18.26 -2.26 2.44
C LEU A 16 17.33 -1.31 3.21
N ILE A 17 16.42 -0.63 2.54
CA ILE A 17 15.50 0.33 3.15
C ILE A 17 14.57 -0.34 4.16
N SER A 18 13.98 -1.47 3.79
CA SER A 18 13.06 -2.20 4.66
C SER A 18 13.74 -2.94 5.82
N SER A 19 15.08 -3.02 5.84
CA SER A 19 15.85 -3.66 6.93
C SER A 19 15.59 -3.06 8.32
N ILE A 20 15.08 -1.83 8.39
CA ILE A 20 14.60 -1.21 9.65
C ILE A 20 13.58 -2.09 10.38
N GLY A 21 12.88 -2.97 9.67
CA GLY A 21 11.95 -3.96 10.21
C GLY A 21 12.59 -4.98 11.16
N PHE A 22 13.91 -5.17 11.13
CA PHE A 22 14.58 -6.03 12.11
C PHE A 22 14.54 -5.44 13.52
N LYS A 23 14.44 -4.12 13.67
CA LYS A 23 14.23 -3.46 14.96
C LYS A 23 12.81 -3.66 15.50
N ASN A 24 11.82 -3.60 14.60
CA ASN A 24 10.41 -3.88 14.90
C ASN A 24 9.78 -4.52 13.66
N TYR A 25 9.37 -5.79 13.74
CA TYR A 25 8.93 -6.56 12.58
C TYR A 25 7.76 -5.92 11.82
N VAL A 26 6.90 -5.16 12.49
CA VAL A 26 5.81 -4.41 11.85
C VAL A 26 6.35 -3.35 10.88
N TRP A 27 7.56 -2.86 11.11
CA TRP A 27 8.17 -1.85 10.24
C TRP A 27 8.57 -2.41 8.87
N PHE A 28 8.69 -3.74 8.72
CA PHE A 28 8.83 -4.31 7.36
C PHE A 28 7.67 -3.88 6.46
N ILE A 29 6.41 -3.99 6.95
CA ILE A 29 5.19 -3.74 6.19
C ILE A 29 4.61 -2.32 6.38
N SER A 30 5.27 -1.45 7.11
CA SER A 30 4.81 -0.08 7.36
C SER A 30 5.83 0.96 6.89
N LEU A 31 6.80 1.32 7.73
CA LEU A 31 7.85 2.29 7.37
C LEU A 31 8.70 1.78 6.21
N GLY A 32 9.10 0.50 6.27
CA GLY A 32 9.87 -0.16 5.22
C GLY A 32 9.15 -0.12 3.88
N TYR A 33 7.84 -0.36 3.86
CA TYR A 33 7.02 -0.27 2.66
C TYR A 33 7.06 1.14 2.05
N GLY A 34 6.59 2.14 2.78
CA GLY A 34 6.50 3.51 2.26
C GLY A 34 7.85 4.01 1.75
N PHE A 35 8.90 3.91 2.57
CA PHE A 35 10.22 4.41 2.18
C PHE A 35 10.88 3.58 1.07
N SER A 36 10.59 2.27 0.94
CA SER A 36 11.07 1.47 -0.20
C SER A 36 10.47 1.96 -1.50
N ILE A 37 9.16 2.18 -1.56
CA ILE A 37 8.50 2.71 -2.78
C ILE A 37 9.09 4.08 -3.18
N ALA A 38 9.33 4.97 -2.20
CA ALA A 38 9.97 6.26 -2.47
C ALA A 38 11.41 6.08 -2.98
N GLY A 39 12.19 5.22 -2.35
CA GLY A 39 13.57 4.92 -2.74
C GLY A 39 13.67 4.27 -4.11
N GLU A 40 12.77 3.34 -4.45
CA GLU A 40 12.70 2.70 -5.76
C GLU A 40 12.32 3.72 -6.86
N GLY A 41 11.37 4.63 -6.57
CA GLY A 41 11.05 5.73 -7.48
C GLY A 41 12.26 6.62 -7.79
N LEU A 42 13.02 7.01 -6.76
CA LEU A 42 14.24 7.79 -6.91
C LEU A 42 15.32 7.00 -7.65
N LEU A 43 15.54 5.74 -7.30
CA LEU A 43 16.55 4.89 -7.92
C LEU A 43 16.25 4.64 -9.42
N MET A 44 14.97 4.47 -9.80
CA MET A 44 14.58 4.40 -11.20
C MET A 44 14.96 5.67 -11.97
N MET A 45 14.74 6.86 -11.38
CA MET A 45 15.15 8.13 -12.01
C MET A 45 16.66 8.21 -12.20
N LEU A 46 17.46 7.68 -11.27
CA LEU A 46 18.92 7.66 -11.36
C LEU A 46 19.43 6.64 -12.40
N LEU A 47 18.83 5.45 -12.42
CA LEU A 47 19.27 4.35 -13.32
C LEU A 47 18.87 4.57 -14.78
N TYR A 48 17.78 5.30 -15.02
CA TYR A 48 17.18 5.50 -16.35
C TYR A 48 17.07 6.97 -16.74
N GLY A 49 17.99 7.81 -16.26
CA GLY A 49 17.96 9.25 -16.49
C GLY A 49 17.90 9.67 -17.96
N GLN A 50 18.49 8.88 -18.86
CA GLN A 50 18.50 9.12 -20.32
C GLN A 50 17.23 8.63 -21.02
N GLU A 51 16.53 7.66 -20.45
CA GLU A 51 15.31 7.06 -20.98
C GLU A 51 14.04 7.71 -20.41
N LEU A 52 14.19 8.65 -19.46
CA LEU A 52 13.07 9.32 -18.85
C LEU A 52 12.31 10.16 -19.86
N THR A 53 11.01 10.00 -19.87
CA THR A 53 10.05 10.87 -20.56
C THR A 53 9.20 11.59 -19.54
N LEU A 54 8.48 12.63 -19.93
CA LEU A 54 7.65 13.40 -19.01
C LEU A 54 6.70 12.50 -18.18
N GLY A 55 6.01 11.56 -18.84
CA GLY A 55 5.05 10.67 -18.14
C GLY A 55 5.74 9.70 -17.18
N THR A 56 6.88 9.11 -17.55
CA THR A 56 7.63 8.22 -16.64
C THR A 56 8.25 8.98 -15.47
N THR A 57 8.72 10.21 -15.71
CA THR A 57 9.20 11.10 -14.64
C THR A 57 8.07 11.41 -13.65
N ILE A 58 6.87 11.73 -14.14
CA ILE A 58 5.69 11.95 -13.29
C ILE A 58 5.39 10.69 -12.46
N CYS A 59 5.39 9.49 -13.06
CA CYS A 59 5.15 8.24 -12.31
C CYS A 59 6.20 8.02 -11.21
N CYS A 60 7.49 8.24 -11.49
CA CYS A 60 8.56 8.11 -10.50
C CYS A 60 8.40 9.14 -9.36
N ILE A 61 8.07 10.39 -9.67
CA ILE A 61 7.79 11.42 -8.68
C ILE A 61 6.57 11.01 -7.82
N LEU A 62 5.54 10.43 -8.42
CA LEU A 62 4.36 9.96 -7.69
C LEU A 62 4.71 8.79 -6.74
N PHE A 63 5.64 7.91 -7.09
CA PHE A 63 6.17 6.93 -6.14
C PHE A 63 6.87 7.59 -4.94
N ILE A 64 7.68 8.62 -5.19
CA ILE A 64 8.36 9.36 -4.12
C ILE A 64 7.33 10.05 -3.23
N ILE A 65 6.36 10.75 -3.80
CA ILE A 65 5.29 11.44 -3.04
C ILE A 65 4.48 10.44 -2.23
N TYR A 66 4.02 9.34 -2.85
CA TYR A 66 3.26 8.30 -2.21
C TYR A 66 4.03 7.68 -1.03
N GLY A 67 5.26 7.26 -1.28
CA GLY A 67 6.08 6.58 -0.29
C GLY A 67 6.49 7.49 0.87
N CYS A 68 6.89 8.74 0.60
CA CYS A 68 7.20 9.74 1.63
C CYS A 68 5.96 10.11 2.45
N ARG A 69 4.81 10.30 1.81
CA ARG A 69 3.54 10.58 2.48
C ARG A 69 3.13 9.43 3.40
N LEU A 70 3.14 8.19 2.90
CA LEU A 70 2.75 7.01 3.67
C LEU A 70 3.76 6.72 4.79
N GLY A 71 5.05 6.61 4.46
CA GLY A 71 6.11 6.36 5.43
C GLY A 71 6.21 7.47 6.48
N GLY A 72 6.13 8.73 6.06
CA GLY A 72 6.15 9.88 6.96
C GLY A 72 4.94 9.94 7.90
N TYR A 73 3.73 9.68 7.39
CA TYR A 73 2.52 9.60 8.21
C TYR A 73 2.58 8.46 9.24
N LEU A 74 3.05 7.28 8.83
CA LEU A 74 3.21 6.15 9.73
C LEU A 74 4.29 6.40 10.77
N ALA A 75 5.42 7.01 10.38
CA ALA A 75 6.47 7.43 11.30
C ALA A 75 5.95 8.45 12.32
N TYR A 76 5.29 9.51 11.86
CA TYR A 76 4.69 10.49 12.75
C TYR A 76 3.75 9.82 13.77
N ARG A 77 2.86 8.92 13.32
CA ARG A 77 1.93 8.20 14.19
C ARG A 77 2.64 7.27 15.18
N GLU A 78 3.68 6.57 14.73
CA GLU A 78 4.50 5.69 15.58
C GLU A 78 5.17 6.48 16.72
N PHE A 79 5.72 7.65 16.42
CA PHE A 79 6.50 8.40 17.41
C PHE A 79 5.66 9.34 18.29
N THR A 80 4.50 9.81 17.82
CA THR A 80 3.71 10.83 18.55
C THR A 80 2.41 10.30 19.16
N SER A 81 1.81 9.21 18.64
CA SER A 81 0.51 8.73 19.11
C SER A 81 0.62 7.70 20.23
N ASN A 82 0.31 8.10 21.47
CA ASN A 82 0.26 7.19 22.62
C ASN A 82 -0.80 6.07 22.45
N SER A 83 -1.93 6.37 21.82
CA SER A 83 -2.97 5.39 21.52
C SER A 83 -2.48 4.34 20.50
N TYR A 84 -1.73 4.77 19.50
CA TYR A 84 -1.13 3.86 18.52
C TYR A 84 -0.08 2.96 19.19
N LYS A 85 0.81 3.54 19.99
CA LYS A 85 1.83 2.78 20.75
C LYS A 85 1.18 1.72 21.64
N LYS A 86 0.10 2.07 22.36
CA LYS A 86 -0.62 1.12 23.23
C LYS A 86 -1.23 -0.04 22.42
N ASN A 87 -1.83 0.24 21.27
CA ASN A 87 -2.40 -0.79 20.39
C ASN A 87 -1.31 -1.69 19.80
N MET A 88 -0.17 -1.11 19.44
CA MET A 88 0.96 -1.85 18.88
C MET A 88 1.76 -2.65 19.92
N THR A 89 1.62 -2.34 21.22
CA THR A 89 2.37 -3.05 22.28
C THR A 89 2.04 -4.55 22.30
N GLY A 90 0.80 -4.93 22.02
CA GLY A 90 0.41 -6.34 21.88
C GLY A 90 1.11 -6.99 20.68
N GLU A 91 0.96 -6.41 19.51
CA GLU A 91 1.57 -6.89 18.26
C GLU A 91 3.12 -6.94 18.35
N ILE A 92 3.75 -5.94 19.01
CA ILE A 92 5.21 -5.92 19.23
C ILE A 92 5.65 -7.03 20.20
N LYS A 93 4.89 -7.33 21.24
CA LYS A 93 5.18 -8.45 22.15
C LYS A 93 5.18 -9.78 21.39
N ASP A 94 4.17 -10.00 20.57
CA ASP A 94 4.08 -11.18 19.72
C ASP A 94 5.26 -11.25 18.74
N GLY A 95 5.68 -10.10 18.18
CA GLY A 95 6.83 -9.99 17.29
C GLY A 95 8.19 -10.30 17.92
N LYS A 96 8.34 -10.17 19.25
CA LYS A 96 9.57 -10.59 19.94
C LYS A 96 9.73 -12.11 19.95
N THR A 97 8.65 -12.85 19.86
CA THR A 97 8.64 -14.32 19.81
C THR A 97 8.84 -14.85 18.39
N VAL A 98 8.78 -14.00 17.36
CA VAL A 98 8.97 -14.42 15.96
C VAL A 98 10.41 -14.87 15.73
N PRO A 99 10.64 -16.13 15.30
CA PRO A 99 11.97 -16.66 15.02
C PRO A 99 12.70 -15.85 13.96
N PHE A 100 14.03 -15.74 14.08
CA PHE A 100 14.84 -14.93 13.16
C PHE A 100 14.67 -15.34 11.70
N GLY A 101 14.62 -16.66 11.41
CA GLY A 101 14.38 -17.17 10.05
C GLY A 101 13.04 -16.73 9.47
N VAL A 102 11.99 -16.63 10.31
CA VAL A 102 10.68 -16.12 9.87
C VAL A 102 10.74 -14.63 9.57
N LYS A 103 11.49 -13.84 10.36
CA LYS A 103 11.73 -12.42 10.07
C LYS A 103 12.43 -12.23 8.73
N ILE A 104 13.43 -13.06 8.42
CA ILE A 104 14.10 -13.04 7.10
C ILE A 104 13.09 -13.37 5.99
N ALA A 105 12.28 -14.40 6.15
CA ALA A 105 11.26 -14.76 5.15
C ALA A 105 10.28 -13.61 4.90
N ILE A 106 9.76 -12.96 5.95
CA ILE A 106 8.89 -11.78 5.85
C ILE A 106 9.61 -10.65 5.12
N TRP A 107 10.85 -10.34 5.51
CA TRP A 107 11.65 -9.27 4.91
C TRP A 107 11.85 -9.46 3.41
N VAL A 108 12.28 -10.65 2.99
CA VAL A 108 12.48 -11.00 1.58
C VAL A 108 11.16 -10.92 0.81
N THR A 109 10.08 -11.50 1.36
CA THR A 109 8.75 -11.47 0.72
C THR A 109 8.23 -10.04 0.56
N CYS A 110 8.39 -9.19 1.57
CA CYS A 110 8.02 -7.78 1.49
C CYS A 110 8.81 -7.04 0.41
N ALA A 111 10.15 -7.21 0.37
CA ALA A 111 10.98 -6.56 -0.65
C ALA A 111 10.64 -7.05 -2.07
N LEU A 112 10.34 -8.34 -2.25
CA LEU A 112 9.85 -8.88 -3.53
C LEU A 112 8.52 -8.25 -3.92
N LEU A 113 7.60 -8.07 -2.97
CA LEU A 113 6.34 -7.40 -3.22
C LEU A 113 6.56 -5.95 -3.68
N TYR A 114 7.45 -5.19 -3.03
CA TYR A 114 7.69 -3.78 -3.36
C TYR A 114 8.23 -3.63 -4.78
N VAL A 115 9.28 -4.38 -5.14
CA VAL A 115 9.86 -4.29 -6.48
C VAL A 115 8.88 -4.78 -7.57
N THR A 116 8.03 -5.76 -7.27
CA THR A 116 7.02 -6.23 -8.24
C THR A 116 5.88 -5.23 -8.40
N GLN A 117 5.52 -4.48 -7.37
CA GLN A 117 4.49 -3.43 -7.43
C GLN A 117 4.86 -2.30 -8.39
N ILE A 118 6.12 -1.85 -8.40
CA ILE A 118 6.57 -0.77 -9.29
C ILE A 118 6.91 -1.24 -10.69
N SER A 119 6.88 -2.56 -10.94
CA SER A 119 7.45 -3.19 -12.14
C SER A 119 6.78 -2.74 -13.45
N ALA A 120 5.53 -2.28 -13.43
CA ALA A 120 4.85 -1.76 -14.61
C ALA A 120 5.56 -0.51 -15.19
N VAL A 121 5.96 0.42 -14.34
CA VAL A 121 6.74 1.61 -14.73
C VAL A 121 8.20 1.22 -15.00
N PHE A 122 8.76 0.32 -14.20
CA PHE A 122 10.11 -0.20 -14.41
C PHE A 122 10.28 -0.83 -15.80
N TYR A 123 9.36 -1.70 -16.24
CA TYR A 123 9.46 -2.31 -17.56
C TYR A 123 9.26 -1.31 -18.70
N ARG A 124 8.49 -0.24 -18.49
CA ARG A 124 8.40 0.85 -19.45
C ARG A 124 9.76 1.50 -19.69
N LEU A 125 10.49 1.82 -18.62
CA LEU A 125 11.83 2.37 -18.68
C LEU A 125 12.83 1.37 -19.25
N HIS A 126 12.83 0.15 -18.74
CA HIS A 126 13.78 -0.89 -19.16
C HIS A 126 13.63 -1.30 -20.64
N ASN A 127 12.42 -1.31 -21.17
CA ASN A 127 12.16 -1.64 -22.57
C ASN A 127 12.36 -0.43 -23.50
N GLY A 128 12.74 0.74 -22.99
CA GLY A 128 12.93 1.97 -23.76
C GLY A 128 11.64 2.49 -24.41
N ILE A 129 10.48 2.16 -23.85
CA ILE A 129 9.19 2.57 -24.39
C ILE A 129 8.78 3.90 -23.73
N GLY A 130 8.77 4.95 -24.53
CA GLY A 130 8.36 6.28 -24.08
C GLY A 130 6.93 6.37 -23.57
N SER A 131 6.55 7.54 -23.05
CA SER A 131 5.18 7.76 -22.54
C SER A 131 4.14 7.64 -23.66
N ASN A 132 3.01 7.05 -23.33
CA ASN A 132 1.83 6.97 -24.17
C ASN A 132 0.58 7.44 -23.39
N THR A 133 -0.59 7.42 -24.00
CA THR A 133 -1.86 7.82 -23.35
C THR A 133 -2.08 7.06 -22.02
N TRP A 134 -1.78 5.76 -21.97
CA TRP A 134 -1.97 4.95 -20.77
C TRP A 134 -1.04 5.36 -19.63
N THR A 135 0.16 5.87 -19.94
CA THR A 135 1.08 6.41 -18.94
C THR A 135 0.44 7.60 -18.20
N TYR A 136 -0.15 8.54 -18.96
CA TYR A 136 -0.80 9.71 -18.37
C TYR A 136 -2.11 9.37 -17.67
N VAL A 137 -2.93 8.49 -18.24
CA VAL A 137 -4.15 7.98 -17.58
C VAL A 137 -3.78 7.31 -16.26
N GLY A 138 -2.77 6.45 -16.26
CA GLY A 138 -2.27 5.81 -15.05
C GLY A 138 -1.80 6.81 -14.00
N ALA A 139 -1.02 7.82 -14.42
CA ALA A 139 -0.55 8.88 -13.53
C ALA A 139 -1.71 9.68 -12.89
N VAL A 140 -2.75 10.02 -13.64
CA VAL A 140 -3.95 10.70 -13.10
C VAL A 140 -4.64 9.80 -12.06
N ILE A 141 -4.79 8.51 -12.33
CA ILE A 141 -5.39 7.55 -11.39
C ILE A 141 -4.51 7.43 -10.12
N MET A 142 -3.17 7.43 -10.26
CA MET A 142 -2.25 7.46 -9.10
C MET A 142 -2.48 8.69 -8.23
N VAL A 143 -2.64 9.88 -8.83
CA VAL A 143 -2.94 11.13 -8.11
C VAL A 143 -4.27 11.02 -7.36
N ILE A 144 -5.32 10.50 -8.01
CA ILE A 144 -6.63 10.29 -7.38
C ILE A 144 -6.47 9.35 -6.16
N GLY A 145 -5.69 8.27 -6.28
CA GLY A 145 -5.40 7.34 -5.18
C GLY A 145 -4.75 8.04 -3.99
N ILE A 146 -3.68 8.82 -4.23
CA ILE A 146 -2.98 9.59 -3.18
C ILE A 146 -3.92 10.58 -2.48
N VAL A 147 -4.71 11.31 -3.24
CA VAL A 147 -5.66 12.30 -2.70
C VAL A 147 -6.73 11.63 -1.85
N LEU A 148 -7.32 10.55 -2.35
CA LEU A 148 -8.37 9.81 -1.63
C LEU A 148 -7.84 9.23 -0.32
N GLU A 149 -6.68 8.58 -0.35
CA GLU A 149 -6.05 8.00 0.84
C GLU A 149 -5.71 9.08 1.87
N SER A 150 -5.13 10.20 1.42
CA SER A 150 -4.77 11.33 2.27
C SER A 150 -6.01 11.97 2.92
N ALA A 151 -7.06 12.19 2.14
CA ALA A 151 -8.32 12.75 2.64
C ALA A 151 -8.97 11.80 3.66
N ALA A 152 -8.95 10.49 3.41
CA ALA A 152 -9.48 9.49 4.33
C ALA A 152 -8.72 9.50 5.67
N ASP A 153 -7.38 9.52 5.64
CA ASP A 153 -6.57 9.57 6.86
C ASP A 153 -6.81 10.87 7.65
N LEU A 154 -6.93 12.03 6.98
CA LEU A 154 -7.24 13.31 7.61
C LEU A 154 -8.63 13.30 8.26
N GLN A 155 -9.65 12.81 7.55
CA GLN A 155 -11.02 12.70 8.09
C GLN A 155 -11.06 11.77 9.32
N LYS A 156 -10.38 10.62 9.25
CA LYS A 156 -10.27 9.70 10.37
C LYS A 156 -9.61 10.35 11.59
N ASN A 157 -8.50 11.04 11.36
CA ASN A 157 -7.78 11.71 12.44
C ASN A 157 -8.62 12.82 13.06
N ALA A 158 -9.32 13.63 12.26
CA ALA A 158 -10.21 14.67 12.74
C ALA A 158 -11.37 14.09 13.58
N ALA A 159 -12.05 13.06 13.09
CA ALA A 159 -13.13 12.39 13.81
C ALA A 159 -12.64 11.78 15.14
N LYS A 160 -11.46 11.16 15.14
CA LYS A 160 -10.87 10.56 16.35
C LYS A 160 -10.35 11.58 17.36
N LYS A 161 -10.02 12.80 16.96
CA LYS A 161 -9.74 13.90 17.89
C LYS A 161 -10.99 14.35 18.63
N VAL A 162 -12.15 14.37 17.96
CA VAL A 162 -13.44 14.77 18.56
C VAL A 162 -13.97 13.64 19.46
N ASN A 163 -14.02 12.42 18.97
CA ASN A 163 -14.49 11.27 19.76
C ASN A 163 -13.60 10.03 19.53
N PRO A 164 -12.58 9.81 20.37
CA PRO A 164 -11.65 8.69 20.23
C PRO A 164 -12.31 7.32 20.33
N ARG A 165 -13.43 7.21 21.03
CA ARG A 165 -14.11 5.92 21.31
C ARG A 165 -15.18 5.55 20.29
N ARG A 166 -15.60 6.48 19.41
CA ARG A 166 -16.61 6.21 18.37
C ARG A 166 -15.92 5.72 17.08
N PHE A 167 -16.56 4.83 16.33
CA PHE A 167 -16.16 4.50 14.95
C PHE A 167 -16.38 5.71 14.02
N VAL A 168 -15.76 5.69 12.84
CA VAL A 168 -15.87 6.78 11.85
C VAL A 168 -16.83 6.35 10.76
N ASP A 169 -17.90 7.12 10.55
CA ASP A 169 -19.00 6.85 9.63
C ASP A 169 -19.39 8.08 8.78
N THR A 170 -18.52 9.11 8.75
CA THR A 170 -18.79 10.38 8.06
C THR A 170 -17.84 10.59 6.88
N GLY A 171 -18.19 11.51 5.96
CA GLY A 171 -17.37 11.82 4.79
C GLY A 171 -17.14 10.61 3.89
N LEU A 172 -15.91 10.32 3.54
CA LEU A 172 -15.52 9.18 2.70
C LEU A 172 -15.89 7.82 3.33
N TYR A 173 -16.01 7.76 4.66
CA TYR A 173 -16.42 6.56 5.38
C TYR A 173 -17.91 6.21 5.20
N ARG A 174 -18.70 7.06 4.53
CA ARG A 174 -20.05 6.73 4.08
C ARG A 174 -20.05 5.93 2.78
N LEU A 175 -19.00 6.05 1.97
CA LEU A 175 -18.90 5.33 0.69
C LEU A 175 -18.40 3.90 0.90
N VAL A 176 -17.33 3.76 1.69
CA VAL A 176 -16.75 2.48 2.08
C VAL A 176 -16.17 2.59 3.49
N ARG A 177 -16.05 1.46 4.18
CA ARG A 177 -15.53 1.45 5.56
C ARG A 177 -14.01 1.63 5.66
N CYS A 178 -13.28 1.37 4.57
CA CYS A 178 -11.82 1.50 4.48
C CYS A 178 -11.40 2.37 3.28
N PRO A 179 -11.76 3.67 3.24
CA PRO A 179 -11.49 4.53 2.08
C PRO A 179 -9.99 4.78 1.86
N ASN A 180 -9.15 4.71 2.88
CA ASN A 180 -7.70 4.78 2.74
C ASN A 180 -7.15 3.57 1.97
N TYR A 181 -7.63 2.35 2.25
CA TYR A 181 -7.24 1.16 1.47
C TYR A 181 -7.78 1.20 0.03
N LEU A 182 -8.97 1.76 -0.17
CA LEU A 182 -9.48 2.02 -1.53
C LEU A 182 -8.56 2.98 -2.29
N GLY A 183 -8.09 4.06 -1.65
CA GLY A 183 -7.13 5.00 -2.25
C GLY A 183 -5.84 4.31 -2.68
N GLU A 184 -5.31 3.44 -1.84
CA GLU A 184 -4.13 2.63 -2.15
C GLU A 184 -4.38 1.67 -3.33
N MET A 185 -5.52 0.98 -3.35
CA MET A 185 -5.89 0.11 -4.49
C MET A 185 -6.01 0.90 -5.79
N ILE A 186 -6.57 2.11 -5.77
CA ILE A 186 -6.66 3.01 -6.92
C ILE A 186 -5.26 3.44 -7.37
N PHE A 187 -4.37 3.81 -6.45
CA PHE A 187 -2.99 4.16 -6.76
C PHE A 187 -2.28 3.03 -7.54
N TRP A 188 -2.32 1.81 -7.04
CA TRP A 188 -1.68 0.66 -7.68
C TRP A 188 -2.36 0.24 -8.98
N THR A 189 -3.67 0.46 -9.12
CA THR A 189 -4.37 0.32 -10.40
C THR A 189 -3.84 1.33 -11.43
N GLY A 190 -3.58 2.56 -11.02
CA GLY A 190 -2.92 3.57 -11.86
C GLY A 190 -1.53 3.14 -12.31
N VAL A 191 -0.74 2.55 -11.41
CA VAL A 191 0.59 1.99 -11.75
C VAL A 191 0.48 0.89 -12.80
N LEU A 192 -0.43 -0.07 -12.63
CA LEU A 192 -0.68 -1.13 -13.62
C LEU A 192 -1.04 -0.54 -14.98
N ILE A 193 -1.98 0.40 -15.01
CA ILE A 193 -2.46 1.04 -16.25
C ILE A 193 -1.32 1.80 -16.93
N SER A 194 -0.44 2.47 -16.17
CA SER A 194 0.70 3.20 -16.74
C SER A 194 1.68 2.31 -17.51
N GLY A 195 1.70 0.99 -17.25
CA GLY A 195 2.52 0.02 -17.94
C GLY A 195 1.95 -0.49 -19.28
N ILE A 196 0.67 -0.24 -19.58
CA ILE A 196 0.00 -0.75 -20.77
C ILE A 196 0.71 -0.25 -22.04
N GLY A 197 1.01 -1.19 -22.94
CA GLY A 197 1.75 -0.93 -24.19
C GLY A 197 3.27 -0.88 -24.03
N ALA A 198 3.80 -1.12 -22.83
CA ALA A 198 5.25 -1.17 -22.60
C ALA A 198 5.73 -2.49 -22.01
N ILE A 199 4.85 -3.26 -21.39
CA ILE A 199 5.14 -4.58 -20.83
C ILE A 199 5.22 -5.60 -21.97
N SER A 200 6.35 -6.34 -22.05
CA SER A 200 6.66 -7.26 -23.15
C SER A 200 6.64 -8.72 -22.69
N GLY A 201 5.83 -9.53 -23.36
CA GLY A 201 5.78 -10.98 -23.13
C GLY A 201 5.17 -11.40 -21.80
N ILE A 202 4.89 -12.69 -21.70
CA ILE A 202 4.18 -13.30 -20.56
C ILE A 202 4.95 -13.12 -19.23
N GLY A 203 6.29 -13.21 -19.27
CA GLY A 203 7.10 -13.11 -18.05
C GLY A 203 7.02 -11.75 -17.37
N GLN A 204 7.12 -10.64 -18.13
CA GLN A 204 6.97 -9.30 -17.55
C GLN A 204 5.54 -9.06 -17.04
N TRP A 205 4.52 -9.51 -17.78
CA TRP A 205 3.13 -9.44 -17.34
C TRP A 205 2.91 -10.25 -16.05
N ALA A 206 3.51 -11.42 -15.92
CA ALA A 206 3.42 -12.22 -14.71
C ALA A 206 3.97 -11.48 -13.49
N VAL A 207 5.14 -10.85 -13.61
CA VAL A 207 5.75 -10.06 -12.53
C VAL A 207 4.86 -8.88 -12.14
N VAL A 208 4.35 -8.14 -13.11
CA VAL A 208 3.46 -6.99 -12.87
C VAL A 208 2.16 -7.43 -12.17
N LEU A 209 1.55 -8.51 -12.64
CA LEU A 209 0.31 -9.02 -12.06
C LEU A 209 0.53 -9.61 -10.65
N ILE A 210 1.67 -10.26 -10.39
CA ILE A 210 2.03 -10.70 -9.04
C ILE A 210 2.10 -9.51 -8.09
N GLY A 211 2.75 -8.42 -8.48
CA GLY A 211 2.81 -7.21 -7.67
C GLY A 211 1.44 -6.59 -7.44
N TYR A 212 0.64 -6.43 -8.50
CA TYR A 212 -0.70 -5.85 -8.40
C TYR A 212 -1.66 -6.70 -7.56
N VAL A 213 -1.79 -8.00 -7.87
CA VAL A 213 -2.66 -8.91 -7.11
C VAL A 213 -2.18 -9.04 -5.67
N GLY A 214 -0.86 -9.05 -5.45
CA GLY A 214 -0.27 -9.10 -4.13
C GLY A 214 -0.70 -7.93 -3.24
N ILE A 215 -0.64 -6.69 -3.76
CA ILE A 215 -1.06 -5.53 -2.96
C ILE A 215 -2.57 -5.49 -2.76
N ILE A 216 -3.37 -5.86 -3.75
CA ILE A 216 -4.83 -6.00 -3.57
C ILE A 216 -5.15 -7.01 -2.46
N PHE A 217 -4.46 -8.15 -2.44
CA PHE A 217 -4.58 -9.15 -1.37
C PHE A 217 -4.22 -8.56 0.01
N VAL A 218 -3.12 -7.79 0.10
CA VAL A 218 -2.71 -7.11 1.34
C VAL A 218 -3.78 -6.13 1.81
N MET A 219 -4.41 -5.36 0.90
CA MET A 219 -5.48 -4.41 1.27
C MET A 219 -6.72 -5.12 1.80
N PHE A 220 -7.15 -6.21 1.17
CA PHE A 220 -8.27 -7.01 1.68
C PHE A 220 -7.95 -7.68 3.02
N SER A 221 -6.73 -8.17 3.20
CA SER A 221 -6.26 -8.75 4.46
C SER A 221 -6.21 -7.72 5.58
N GLY A 222 -5.72 -6.52 5.29
CA GLY A 222 -5.73 -5.38 6.20
C GLY A 222 -7.15 -4.95 6.59
N ALA A 223 -8.08 -4.93 5.62
CA ALA A 223 -9.49 -4.63 5.87
C ALA A 223 -10.14 -5.67 6.80
N ARG A 224 -9.82 -6.97 6.60
CA ARG A 224 -10.29 -8.04 7.48
C ARG A 224 -9.77 -7.86 8.91
N ARG A 225 -8.48 -7.61 9.10
CA ARG A 225 -7.90 -7.34 10.43
C ARG A 225 -8.57 -6.15 11.11
N LEU A 226 -8.81 -5.08 10.35
CA LEU A 226 -9.49 -3.89 10.85
C LEU A 226 -10.94 -4.20 11.24
N GLU A 227 -11.68 -4.95 10.42
CA GLU A 227 -13.06 -5.35 10.68
C GLU A 227 -13.17 -6.16 11.98
N ILE A 228 -12.36 -7.21 12.16
CA ILE A 228 -12.34 -8.03 13.39
C ILE A 228 -12.10 -7.15 14.62
N ARG A 229 -11.14 -6.23 14.54
CA ARG A 229 -10.86 -5.29 15.64
C ARG A 229 -12.01 -4.32 15.90
N GLN A 230 -12.65 -3.82 14.85
CA GLN A 230 -13.81 -2.92 15.00
C GLN A 230 -15.02 -3.67 15.57
N ASN A 231 -15.29 -4.89 15.13
CA ASN A 231 -16.36 -5.73 15.67
C ASN A 231 -16.16 -6.02 17.16
N LYS A 232 -14.91 -6.27 17.59
CA LYS A 232 -14.57 -6.42 18.99
C LYS A 232 -14.84 -5.14 19.82
N ASN A 233 -14.55 -3.98 19.24
CA ASN A 233 -14.64 -2.71 19.97
C ASN A 233 -16.04 -2.08 19.96
N TYR A 234 -16.80 -2.28 18.87
CA TYR A 234 -18.07 -1.58 18.61
C TYR A 234 -19.24 -2.54 18.31
N GLY A 235 -19.04 -3.85 18.34
CA GLY A 235 -20.04 -4.82 17.93
C GLY A 235 -21.36 -4.76 18.71
N ASN A 236 -21.36 -4.23 19.94
CA ASN A 236 -22.57 -4.04 20.76
C ASN A 236 -23.28 -2.70 20.50
N ASP A 237 -22.71 -1.81 19.68
CA ASP A 237 -23.31 -0.52 19.33
C ASP A 237 -24.30 -0.69 18.16
N PRO A 238 -25.61 -0.39 18.36
CA PRO A 238 -26.62 -0.53 17.31
C PRO A 238 -26.35 0.34 16.06
N GLU A 239 -25.75 1.52 16.22
CA GLU A 239 -25.38 2.39 15.11
C GLU A 239 -24.25 1.77 14.29
N TYR A 240 -23.27 1.15 14.96
CA TYR A 240 -22.20 0.41 14.27
C TYR A 240 -22.76 -0.80 13.53
N GLN A 241 -23.66 -1.57 14.14
CA GLN A 241 -24.30 -2.72 13.49
C GLN A 241 -25.07 -2.31 12.23
N LYS A 242 -25.78 -1.18 12.27
CA LYS A 242 -26.44 -0.61 11.09
C LYS A 242 -25.42 -0.19 10.03
N TYR A 243 -24.36 0.51 10.44
CA TYR A 243 -23.29 0.97 9.56
C TYR A 243 -22.63 -0.17 8.78
N VAL A 244 -22.22 -1.26 9.46
CA VAL A 244 -21.54 -2.39 8.80
C VAL A 244 -22.45 -3.20 7.87
N LYS A 245 -23.77 -3.12 8.04
CA LYS A 245 -24.76 -3.77 7.15
C LYS A 245 -25.12 -2.94 5.92
N THR A 246 -24.82 -1.65 5.92
CA THR A 246 -25.23 -0.71 4.87
C THR A 246 -24.08 -0.14 4.06
N VAL A 247 -22.87 -0.11 4.62
CA VAL A 247 -21.69 0.46 3.97
C VAL A 247 -20.70 -0.65 3.60
N PRO A 248 -20.36 -0.82 2.30
CA PRO A 248 -19.42 -1.85 1.86
C PRO A 248 -18.02 -1.63 2.43
N ILE A 249 -17.23 -2.71 2.53
CA ILE A 249 -15.95 -2.62 3.24
C ILE A 249 -14.87 -1.88 2.46
N LEU A 250 -14.74 -2.13 1.15
CA LEU A 250 -13.61 -1.63 0.34
C LEU A 250 -14.04 -1.01 -0.99
N VAL A 251 -14.92 -1.69 -1.74
CA VAL A 251 -15.26 -1.28 -3.11
C VAL A 251 -16.65 -0.65 -3.11
N PRO A 252 -16.78 0.63 -3.51
CA PRO A 252 -18.07 1.29 -3.59
C PRO A 252 -19.02 0.52 -4.54
N PHE A 253 -20.31 0.53 -4.23
CA PHE A 253 -21.37 -0.07 -5.03
C PHE A 253 -21.34 -1.61 -5.14
N ILE A 254 -20.28 -2.28 -4.67
CA ILE A 254 -20.25 -3.74 -4.56
C ILE A 254 -20.74 -4.12 -3.16
N PRO A 255 -21.77 -4.95 -3.02
CA PRO A 255 -22.40 -5.30 -1.74
C PRO A 255 -21.53 -6.30 -0.94
N LEU A 256 -20.24 -6.01 -0.81
CA LEU A 256 -19.32 -6.74 0.04
C LEU A 256 -19.26 -6.06 1.40
N TYR A 257 -20.13 -6.47 2.31
CA TYR A 257 -20.28 -5.85 3.62
C TYR A 257 -19.37 -6.44 4.69
N SER A 258 -18.82 -7.64 4.49
CA SER A 258 -17.89 -8.27 5.43
C SER A 258 -16.91 -9.19 4.72
N VAL A 259 -15.67 -9.15 5.18
CA VAL A 259 -14.58 -10.06 4.76
C VAL A 259 -14.07 -10.93 5.92
N GLU A 260 -14.63 -10.81 7.12
CA GLU A 260 -14.22 -11.53 8.32
C GLU A 260 -14.20 -13.04 8.14
N LYS A 261 -15.21 -13.59 7.43
CA LYS A 261 -15.35 -15.03 7.16
C LYS A 261 -14.23 -15.61 6.26
N TYR A 262 -13.54 -14.79 5.49
CA TYR A 262 -12.52 -15.25 4.55
C TYR A 262 -11.17 -15.42 5.26
N LYS A 263 -11.01 -16.55 5.97
CA LYS A 263 -9.84 -16.84 6.81
C LYS A 263 -8.51 -16.90 6.06
N TRP A 264 -8.53 -17.06 4.74
CA TRP A 264 -7.35 -17.05 3.89
C TRP A 264 -6.76 -15.64 3.67
N LEU A 265 -7.49 -14.59 4.02
CA LEU A 265 -6.98 -13.21 4.04
C LEU A 265 -6.15 -12.99 5.30
N VAL A 266 -4.85 -13.31 5.25
CA VAL A 266 -3.94 -13.36 6.41
C VAL A 266 -2.71 -12.47 6.31
N ALA A 267 -2.62 -11.59 5.29
CA ALA A 267 -1.45 -10.70 5.14
C ALA A 267 -1.38 -9.62 6.23
#